data_fe8078629c492ad4f42841ea0cbaa293
#
_entry.id   fe8078629c492ad4f42841ea0cbaa293
#
_cell.length_a   1.000
_cell.length_b   1.000
_cell.length_c   1.000
_cell.angle_alpha   90.00
_cell.angle_beta   90.00
_cell.angle_gamma   90.00
#
_symmetry.space_group_name_H-M   'P 1'
#
loop_
_entity.id
_entity.type
_entity.pdbx_description
1 polymer ?
#
loop_
_entity_poly.entity_id
_entity_poly.type
_entity_poly.pdbx_seq_one_letter_code
_entity_poly.pdbx_strand_id
1 'polypeptide(L)'
;QEQLQLFMHYGRFTIPEDEYGDYFKIFNMVEGHTLLLELIAKTMTAETLTPEEMTDILYSPEYDDISKVVIEKDNTYQQEKMNNFISKLFDTSNLTDVQKEILMNLSLTSISGIRQRLFKQFLDYNNSDINALIRQSWIIQNRPNGPASSQIHLHPVIKAAVINNTEPSLEKCSVFINKIIEFLKAASADVIEDSMSNDLCDVLANAGLMFKYTSEHLGLMYDIALILWRSLMYHESYSYLTKGLELLNKESSDDIELQLSYYETAGKVAVRLADYEKAITHYQSAITTIENSGQDFSERLATIYDKLGVVMRKASKYEQALDYFTKAQNIIDINHIKNPELTSDIYNDMGVIYINLDIFDKALANYQKAREIRESVENPDLEQIAYSYHNIGTVYQRQKKYADAITWHKKALEIRQEIYPDNEPIIAASLTMIGNDYTQAAKNDSSYHFNDAFEYFAKGLEIRKLTLGETHPDTAWSYQSIGLWHFYQGEYEEAIENYLKCLSIRKTILQPSHAYTAEISYLLGEAYLKINQIHSAKEHLLLAEKIQASLHKVKALEKTQHLLKECSLS
;
A
#
# COMPACT_ATOMS: atom_id res chain seq x y z
N GLN A 1 22.27 15.86 -39.24
CA GLN A 1 22.05 14.60 -39.99
C GLN A 1 21.22 13.61 -39.15
N GLU A 2 21.55 13.37 -37.90
CA GLU A 2 20.80 12.45 -37.01
C GLU A 2 19.35 12.89 -36.84
N GLN A 3 19.10 14.16 -36.60
CA GLN A 3 17.76 14.73 -36.48
C GLN A 3 16.93 14.56 -37.75
N LEU A 4 17.54 14.77 -38.91
CA LEU A 4 16.89 14.58 -40.19
C LEU A 4 16.52 13.10 -40.45
N GLN A 5 17.43 12.18 -40.12
CA GLN A 5 17.16 10.74 -40.21
C GLN A 5 16.04 10.29 -39.28
N LEU A 6 16.03 10.83 -38.05
CA LEU A 6 15.00 10.57 -37.06
C LEU A 6 13.64 11.10 -37.52
N PHE A 7 13.62 12.31 -38.09
CA PHE A 7 12.43 12.95 -38.62
C PHE A 7 11.82 12.17 -39.80
N MET A 8 12.66 11.74 -40.76
CA MET A 8 12.24 10.88 -41.86
C MET A 8 11.71 9.54 -41.37
N HIS A 9 12.36 8.97 -40.34
CA HIS A 9 11.92 7.70 -39.74
C HIS A 9 10.52 7.82 -39.13
N TYR A 10 10.27 8.87 -38.37
CA TYR A 10 8.98 9.10 -37.71
C TYR A 10 7.87 9.45 -38.70
N GLY A 11 8.17 10.28 -39.71
CA GLY A 11 7.22 10.66 -40.76
C GLY A 11 6.96 9.55 -41.78
N ARG A 12 7.82 8.51 -41.84
CA ARG A 12 7.78 7.46 -42.85
C ARG A 12 7.84 7.96 -44.29
N PHE A 13 8.58 9.06 -44.51
CA PHE A 13 8.84 9.63 -45.83
C PHE A 13 10.34 9.85 -46.03
N THR A 14 10.72 10.09 -47.27
CA THR A 14 12.08 10.46 -47.64
C THR A 14 12.08 11.92 -48.09
N ILE A 15 13.05 12.70 -47.62
CA ILE A 15 13.24 14.07 -47.99
C ILE A 15 14.36 14.10 -49.02
N PRO A 16 14.14 14.69 -50.22
CA PRO A 16 15.20 14.94 -51.21
C PRO A 16 16.30 15.85 -50.62
N GLU A 17 17.56 15.62 -51.08
CA GLU A 17 18.70 16.38 -50.54
C GLU A 17 18.60 17.89 -50.80
N ASP A 18 17.98 18.30 -51.90
CA ASP A 18 17.75 19.66 -52.29
C ASP A 18 16.68 20.40 -51.43
N GLU A 19 15.82 19.63 -50.74
CA GLU A 19 14.79 20.16 -49.83
C GLU A 19 15.24 20.21 -48.36
N TYR A 20 16.41 19.71 -48.00
CA TYR A 20 16.87 19.66 -46.59
C TYR A 20 16.85 21.04 -45.91
N GLY A 21 17.10 22.13 -46.69
CA GLY A 21 17.12 23.48 -46.18
C GLY A 21 15.80 23.94 -45.54
N ASP A 22 14.68 23.48 -46.08
CA ASP A 22 13.34 23.89 -45.63
C ASP A 22 12.97 23.25 -44.28
N TYR A 23 13.46 22.05 -44.04
CA TYR A 23 13.26 21.37 -42.77
C TYR A 23 14.18 21.84 -41.65
N PHE A 24 15.35 22.43 -41.97
CA PHE A 24 16.25 22.96 -40.95
C PHE A 24 15.64 24.12 -40.14
N LYS A 25 14.71 24.85 -40.70
CA LYS A 25 13.97 25.89 -39.96
C LYS A 25 13.16 25.23 -38.83
N ILE A 26 12.43 24.17 -39.14
CA ILE A 26 11.65 23.39 -38.17
C ILE A 26 12.56 22.81 -37.07
N PHE A 27 13.73 22.23 -37.46
CA PHE A 27 14.67 21.63 -36.50
C PHE A 27 15.27 22.68 -35.53
N ASN A 28 15.56 23.87 -36.04
CA ASN A 28 16.06 24.96 -35.21
C ASN A 28 15.00 25.47 -34.24
N MET A 29 13.73 25.49 -34.64
CA MET A 29 12.62 25.92 -33.78
C MET A 29 12.39 24.98 -32.59
N VAL A 30 12.64 23.72 -32.76
CA VAL A 30 12.43 22.71 -31.69
C VAL A 30 13.73 22.34 -30.97
N GLU A 31 14.84 23.04 -31.30
CA GLU A 31 16.17 22.83 -30.67
C GLU A 31 16.61 21.37 -30.62
N GLY A 32 16.15 20.54 -31.58
CA GLY A 32 16.46 19.13 -31.65
C GLY A 32 15.73 18.24 -30.65
N HIS A 33 14.68 18.72 -30.00
CA HIS A 33 13.89 17.93 -29.06
C HIS A 33 13.21 16.77 -29.79
N THR A 34 13.68 15.53 -29.53
CA THR A 34 13.30 14.32 -30.30
C THR A 34 11.80 14.05 -30.34
N LEU A 35 11.09 14.29 -29.26
CA LEU A 35 9.64 14.14 -29.20
C LEU A 35 8.91 15.14 -30.09
N LEU A 36 9.32 16.41 -30.08
CA LEU A 36 8.72 17.43 -30.94
C LEU A 36 8.97 17.13 -32.41
N LEU A 37 10.17 16.65 -32.76
CA LEU A 37 10.49 16.18 -34.11
C LEU A 37 9.60 15.02 -34.54
N GLU A 38 9.36 14.05 -33.65
CA GLU A 38 8.44 12.93 -33.90
C GLU A 38 7.02 13.41 -34.16
N LEU A 39 6.51 14.28 -33.31
CA LEU A 39 5.14 14.80 -33.40
C LEU A 39 4.94 15.63 -34.67
N ILE A 40 5.87 16.53 -34.99
CA ILE A 40 5.82 17.34 -36.20
C ILE A 40 5.89 16.45 -37.45
N ALA A 41 6.80 15.47 -37.50
CA ALA A 41 6.92 14.56 -38.62
C ALA A 41 5.63 13.78 -38.88
N LYS A 42 5.00 13.29 -37.82
CA LYS A 42 3.73 12.55 -37.91
C LYS A 42 2.56 13.45 -38.30
N THR A 43 2.50 14.69 -37.79
CA THR A 43 1.47 15.67 -38.14
C THR A 43 1.60 16.05 -39.62
N MET A 44 2.80 16.37 -40.09
CA MET A 44 3.03 16.66 -41.49
C MET A 44 2.60 15.54 -42.42
N THR A 45 2.86 14.28 -42.02
CA THR A 45 2.43 13.09 -42.78
C THR A 45 0.92 12.90 -42.75
N ALA A 46 0.30 13.08 -41.59
CA ALA A 46 -1.14 12.83 -41.41
C ALA A 46 -2.00 13.87 -42.13
N GLU A 47 -1.55 15.11 -42.15
CA GLU A 47 -2.26 16.24 -42.75
C GLU A 47 -1.69 16.68 -44.13
N THR A 48 -0.69 15.92 -44.64
CA THR A 48 -0.02 16.21 -45.92
C THR A 48 0.54 17.61 -46.03
N LEU A 49 1.10 18.12 -44.92
CA LEU A 49 1.64 19.47 -44.83
C LEU A 49 3.03 19.59 -45.46
N THR A 50 3.29 20.68 -46.14
CA THR A 50 4.63 21.05 -46.57
C THR A 50 5.45 21.65 -45.42
N PRO A 51 6.80 21.69 -45.52
CA PRO A 51 7.64 22.34 -44.51
C PRO A 51 7.29 23.80 -44.30
N GLU A 52 6.86 24.52 -45.36
CA GLU A 52 6.47 25.90 -45.30
C GLU A 52 5.16 26.09 -44.54
N GLU A 53 4.13 25.29 -44.83
CA GLU A 53 2.86 25.29 -44.10
C GLU A 53 3.06 24.92 -42.62
N MET A 54 3.90 23.92 -42.33
CA MET A 54 4.23 23.58 -40.96
C MET A 54 4.97 24.71 -40.23
N THR A 55 5.90 25.39 -40.96
CA THR A 55 6.61 26.54 -40.41
C THR A 55 5.65 27.67 -40.11
N ASP A 56 4.66 27.92 -40.97
CA ASP A 56 3.64 28.96 -40.76
C ASP A 56 2.72 28.64 -39.59
N ILE A 57 2.37 27.36 -39.41
CA ILE A 57 1.64 26.91 -38.21
C ILE A 57 2.46 27.13 -36.93
N LEU A 58 3.75 26.91 -37.02
CA LEU A 58 4.69 27.12 -35.92
C LEU A 58 5.08 28.58 -35.72
N TYR A 59 5.05 29.42 -36.80
CA TYR A 59 5.39 30.82 -36.80
C TYR A 59 4.15 31.70 -36.57
N SER A 60 3.69 31.82 -35.34
CA SER A 60 2.75 32.90 -35.00
C SER A 60 3.53 34.15 -34.64
N PRO A 61 3.01 35.38 -34.99
CA PRO A 61 3.70 36.67 -34.73
C PRO A 61 4.08 36.95 -33.27
N GLU A 62 3.49 36.21 -32.34
CA GLU A 62 3.84 36.23 -30.90
C GLU A 62 5.17 35.52 -30.60
N TYR A 63 5.79 34.85 -31.58
CA TYR A 63 7.00 34.01 -31.42
C TYR A 63 8.28 34.64 -32.02
N ASP A 64 8.21 35.83 -32.59
CA ASP A 64 9.37 36.50 -33.21
C ASP A 64 10.49 36.84 -32.20
N ASP A 65 10.27 36.58 -30.91
CA ASP A 65 11.21 36.85 -29.82
C ASP A 65 12.00 35.60 -29.34
N ILE A 66 11.80 34.41 -29.95
CA ILE A 66 12.53 33.19 -29.56
C ILE A 66 14.02 33.26 -29.89
N SER A 67 14.40 34.03 -30.93
CA SER A 67 15.80 34.18 -31.33
C SER A 67 16.61 35.18 -30.45
N LYS A 68 15.97 35.85 -29.48
CA LYS A 68 16.60 36.86 -28.62
C LYS A 68 16.64 36.50 -27.14
N VAL A 69 16.16 35.35 -26.72
CA VAL A 69 16.19 34.95 -25.30
C VAL A 69 17.54 34.35 -24.98
N VAL A 70 18.43 35.18 -24.50
CA VAL A 70 19.62 34.84 -23.70
C VAL A 70 19.20 33.87 -22.61
N ILE A 71 19.98 32.80 -22.46
CA ILE A 71 19.88 31.75 -21.44
C ILE A 71 19.90 32.41 -20.06
N GLU A 72 18.77 32.83 -19.55
CA GLU A 72 18.58 33.13 -18.15
C GLU A 72 17.83 31.94 -17.50
N LYS A 73 18.43 31.45 -16.43
CA LYS A 73 18.05 30.30 -15.63
C LYS A 73 16.64 30.40 -15.03
N ASP A 74 15.61 30.13 -15.81
CA ASP A 74 14.29 29.88 -15.21
C ASP A 74 13.53 28.79 -15.98
N ASN A 75 13.53 27.57 -15.42
CA ASN A 75 12.87 26.40 -15.99
C ASN A 75 11.34 26.58 -16.20
N THR A 76 10.72 27.51 -15.49
CA THR A 76 9.28 27.79 -15.56
C THR A 76 8.90 28.49 -16.86
N TYR A 77 9.69 29.45 -17.33
CA TYR A 77 9.39 30.23 -18.54
C TYR A 77 9.56 29.42 -19.85
N GLN A 78 10.55 28.53 -19.88
CA GLN A 78 10.72 27.58 -21.01
C GLN A 78 9.60 26.56 -21.08
N GLN A 79 9.09 26.10 -19.93
CA GLN A 79 7.99 25.16 -19.86
C GLN A 79 6.65 25.77 -20.28
N GLU A 80 6.43 27.06 -20.00
CA GLU A 80 5.23 27.79 -20.40
C GLU A 80 5.21 28.05 -21.92
N LYS A 81 6.33 28.42 -22.52
CA LYS A 81 6.48 28.57 -23.99
C LYS A 81 6.31 27.24 -24.71
N MET A 82 6.87 26.13 -24.16
CA MET A 82 6.73 24.81 -24.73
C MET A 82 5.26 24.36 -24.69
N ASN A 83 4.55 24.58 -23.57
CA ASN A 83 3.15 24.24 -23.43
C ASN A 83 2.25 25.03 -24.42
N ASN A 84 2.53 26.29 -24.66
CA ASN A 84 1.81 27.11 -25.64
C ASN A 84 2.04 26.63 -27.08
N PHE A 85 3.28 26.26 -27.40
CA PHE A 85 3.64 25.69 -28.69
C PHE A 85 2.94 24.36 -28.96
N ILE A 86 2.93 23.49 -27.98
CA ILE A 86 2.27 22.18 -28.05
C ILE A 86 0.75 22.32 -28.13
N SER A 87 0.16 23.28 -27.41
CA SER A 87 -1.26 23.59 -27.50
C SER A 87 -1.69 24.04 -28.90
N LYS A 88 -0.81 24.66 -29.68
CA LYS A 88 -1.06 25.01 -31.07
C LYS A 88 -0.92 23.83 -32.03
N LEU A 89 0.11 22.99 -31.85
CA LEU A 89 0.27 21.74 -32.61
C LEU A 89 -0.88 20.77 -32.41
N PHE A 90 -1.45 20.75 -31.20
CA PHE A 90 -2.58 19.92 -30.82
C PHE A 90 -3.83 20.77 -30.65
N ASP A 91 -4.18 21.55 -31.69
CA ASP A 91 -5.45 22.26 -31.76
C ASP A 91 -6.61 21.28 -31.91
N THR A 92 -7.48 21.26 -30.92
CA THR A 92 -8.68 20.40 -30.92
C THR A 92 -9.81 20.91 -31.81
N SER A 93 -9.67 22.09 -32.47
CA SER A 93 -10.73 22.70 -33.29
C SER A 93 -11.17 21.81 -34.44
N ASN A 94 -10.26 21.04 -35.03
CA ASN A 94 -10.52 20.15 -36.16
C ASN A 94 -11.02 18.75 -35.75
N LEU A 95 -11.09 18.46 -34.46
CA LEU A 95 -11.58 17.18 -33.94
C LEU A 95 -13.12 17.18 -33.81
N THR A 96 -13.71 16.01 -34.06
CA THR A 96 -15.14 15.83 -33.76
C THR A 96 -15.41 15.88 -32.26
N ASP A 97 -16.63 16.15 -31.84
CA ASP A 97 -17.00 16.20 -30.43
C ASP A 97 -16.74 14.86 -29.73
N VAL A 98 -16.96 13.74 -30.41
CA VAL A 98 -16.63 12.39 -29.92
C VAL A 98 -15.12 12.24 -29.70
N GLN A 99 -14.29 12.71 -30.63
CA GLN A 99 -12.83 12.66 -30.49
C GLN A 99 -12.33 13.53 -29.34
N LYS A 100 -12.91 14.70 -29.14
CA LYS A 100 -12.62 15.56 -27.98
C LYS A 100 -12.99 14.88 -26.67
N GLU A 101 -14.16 14.24 -26.62
CA GLU A 101 -14.61 13.49 -25.45
C GLU A 101 -13.70 12.29 -25.12
N ILE A 102 -13.26 11.53 -26.14
CA ILE A 102 -12.28 10.45 -25.99
C ILE A 102 -11.00 10.97 -25.35
N LEU A 103 -10.41 12.05 -25.90
CA LEU A 103 -9.18 12.64 -25.38
C LEU A 103 -9.35 13.19 -23.97
N MET A 104 -10.45 13.87 -23.70
CA MET A 104 -10.78 14.40 -22.39
C MET A 104 -10.85 13.29 -21.32
N ASN A 105 -11.54 12.20 -21.58
CA ASN A 105 -11.60 11.07 -20.66
C ASN A 105 -10.26 10.34 -20.52
N LEU A 106 -9.46 10.21 -21.61
CA LEU A 106 -8.10 9.67 -21.53
C LEU A 106 -7.14 10.59 -20.76
N SER A 107 -7.42 11.88 -20.67
CA SER A 107 -6.59 12.78 -19.85
C SER A 107 -6.64 12.46 -18.35
N LEU A 108 -7.62 11.68 -17.91
CA LEU A 108 -7.71 11.20 -16.52
C LEU A 108 -6.84 9.95 -16.26
N THR A 109 -6.37 9.26 -17.30
CA THR A 109 -5.55 8.04 -17.14
C THR A 109 -4.12 8.38 -16.69
N SER A 110 -3.44 7.41 -16.09
CA SER A 110 -2.01 7.49 -15.78
C SER A 110 -1.15 7.34 -17.05
N ILE A 111 0.18 7.42 -16.90
CA ILE A 111 1.14 7.20 -17.99
C ILE A 111 1.08 5.75 -18.50
N SER A 112 0.76 4.78 -17.63
CA SER A 112 0.55 3.39 -18.03
C SER A 112 -0.67 3.23 -18.96
N GLY A 113 -1.63 4.16 -18.89
CA GLY A 113 -2.83 4.17 -19.72
C GLY A 113 -3.95 3.30 -19.18
N ILE A 114 -4.89 2.97 -20.07
CA ILE A 114 -6.02 2.11 -19.79
C ILE A 114 -6.15 1.06 -20.90
N ARG A 115 -6.62 -0.13 -20.56
CA ARG A 115 -6.91 -1.16 -21.59
C ARG A 115 -7.98 -0.65 -22.54
N GLN A 116 -7.66 -0.63 -23.84
CA GLN A 116 -8.54 -0.08 -24.88
C GLN A 116 -9.92 -0.76 -24.88
N ARG A 117 -9.99 -2.07 -24.63
CA ARG A 117 -11.25 -2.81 -24.56
C ARG A 117 -12.13 -2.31 -23.42
N LEU A 118 -11.54 -2.06 -22.24
CA LEU A 118 -12.23 -1.59 -21.06
C LEU A 118 -12.73 -0.15 -21.25
N PHE A 119 -11.88 0.73 -21.78
CA PHE A 119 -12.24 2.11 -22.10
C PHE A 119 -13.45 2.18 -23.04
N LYS A 120 -13.46 1.35 -24.08
CA LYS A 120 -14.60 1.23 -25.00
C LYS A 120 -15.87 0.71 -24.33
N GLN A 121 -15.74 -0.28 -23.44
CA GLN A 121 -16.89 -0.85 -22.74
C GLN A 121 -17.61 0.19 -21.87
N PHE A 122 -16.87 1.11 -21.27
CA PHE A 122 -17.44 2.14 -20.42
C PHE A 122 -18.11 3.28 -21.19
N LEU A 123 -17.60 3.63 -22.38
CA LEU A 123 -18.00 4.82 -23.11
C LEU A 123 -18.65 4.55 -24.47
N ASP A 124 -18.75 3.29 -24.87
CA ASP A 124 -19.34 2.84 -26.14
C ASP A 124 -18.77 3.53 -27.41
N TYR A 125 -17.47 3.84 -27.38
CA TYR A 125 -16.82 4.51 -28.51
C TYR A 125 -16.50 3.57 -29.68
N ASN A 126 -16.51 4.16 -30.89
CA ASN A 126 -16.22 3.45 -32.11
C ASN A 126 -14.70 3.25 -32.29
N ASN A 127 -14.30 2.11 -32.87
CA ASN A 127 -12.88 1.87 -33.19
C ASN A 127 -12.34 2.86 -34.23
N SER A 128 -13.20 3.41 -35.11
CA SER A 128 -12.79 4.37 -36.14
C SER A 128 -12.20 5.64 -35.52
N ASP A 129 -12.84 6.17 -34.46
CA ASP A 129 -12.42 7.42 -33.83
C ASP A 129 -11.12 7.24 -33.04
N ILE A 130 -11.02 6.16 -32.25
CA ILE A 130 -9.76 5.84 -31.54
C ILE A 130 -8.62 5.61 -32.51
N ASN A 131 -8.86 4.85 -33.61
CA ASN A 131 -7.83 4.59 -34.61
C ASN A 131 -7.44 5.85 -35.40
N ALA A 132 -8.37 6.79 -35.63
CA ALA A 132 -8.05 8.09 -36.21
C ALA A 132 -7.11 8.89 -35.29
N LEU A 133 -7.44 8.97 -34.00
CA LEU A 133 -6.61 9.65 -33.01
C LEU A 133 -5.23 8.98 -32.83
N ILE A 134 -5.14 7.66 -32.95
CA ILE A 134 -3.84 6.94 -32.94
C ILE A 134 -3.02 7.31 -34.19
N ARG A 135 -3.64 7.34 -35.36
CA ARG A 135 -2.95 7.72 -36.61
C ARG A 135 -2.45 9.17 -36.58
N GLN A 136 -3.23 10.06 -36.01
CA GLN A 136 -2.87 11.47 -35.84
C GLN A 136 -1.93 11.72 -34.63
N SER A 137 -1.45 10.67 -33.98
CA SER A 137 -0.54 10.75 -32.83
C SER A 137 -1.09 11.38 -31.54
N TRP A 138 -2.39 11.59 -31.46
CA TRP A 138 -3.01 12.01 -30.21
C TRP A 138 -2.96 10.94 -29.12
N ILE A 139 -3.10 9.67 -29.51
CA ILE A 139 -3.13 8.52 -28.62
C ILE A 139 -1.95 7.61 -28.92
N ILE A 140 -1.24 7.19 -27.88
CA ILE A 140 -0.22 6.15 -27.94
C ILE A 140 -0.88 4.82 -27.63
N GLN A 141 -0.61 3.80 -28.44
CA GLN A 141 -1.09 2.45 -28.25
C GLN A 141 0.09 1.50 -28.00
N ASN A 142 0.12 0.87 -26.84
CA ASN A 142 1.08 -0.15 -26.46
C ASN A 142 0.43 -1.54 -26.51
N ARG A 143 1.19 -2.56 -26.95
CA ARG A 143 0.72 -3.96 -27.06
C ARG A 143 1.76 -4.90 -26.43
N PRO A 144 1.95 -4.88 -25.11
CA PRO A 144 3.04 -5.61 -24.46
C PRO A 144 2.98 -7.13 -24.69
N ASN A 145 1.76 -7.72 -24.75
CA ASN A 145 1.55 -9.17 -24.89
C ASN A 145 0.57 -9.51 -26.03
N GLY A 146 0.55 -8.72 -27.13
CA GLY A 146 -0.32 -8.92 -28.28
C GLY A 146 -1.62 -8.08 -28.25
N PRO A 147 -2.53 -8.29 -29.22
CA PRO A 147 -3.69 -7.42 -29.42
C PRO A 147 -4.68 -7.35 -28.25
N ALA A 148 -4.79 -8.43 -27.47
CA ALA A 148 -5.71 -8.51 -26.33
C ALA A 148 -5.27 -7.63 -25.14
N SER A 149 -3.98 -7.30 -25.03
CA SER A 149 -3.38 -6.47 -23.99
C SER A 149 -3.17 -5.02 -24.41
N SER A 150 -3.84 -4.57 -25.48
CA SER A 150 -3.69 -3.20 -25.99
C SER A 150 -4.09 -2.17 -24.95
N GLN A 151 -3.12 -1.33 -24.58
CA GLN A 151 -3.32 -0.17 -23.70
C GLN A 151 -3.23 1.11 -24.52
N ILE A 152 -4.03 2.10 -24.17
CA ILE A 152 -4.06 3.43 -24.79
C ILE A 152 -3.84 4.50 -23.72
N HIS A 153 -3.03 5.50 -24.04
CA HIS A 153 -2.75 6.63 -23.16
C HIS A 153 -2.37 7.88 -23.97
N LEU A 154 -2.34 9.01 -23.30
CA LEU A 154 -1.82 10.25 -23.84
C LEU A 154 -0.37 10.42 -23.39
N HIS A 155 0.49 10.90 -24.31
CA HIS A 155 1.79 11.38 -23.88
C HIS A 155 1.62 12.55 -22.90
N PRO A 156 2.45 12.70 -21.85
CA PRO A 156 2.28 13.77 -20.83
C PRO A 156 2.10 15.16 -21.41
N VAL A 157 2.83 15.47 -22.47
CA VAL A 157 2.78 16.75 -23.17
C VAL A 157 1.43 16.95 -23.88
N ILE A 158 0.96 15.92 -24.60
CA ILE A 158 -0.35 15.95 -25.27
C ILE A 158 -1.48 16.02 -24.24
N LYS A 159 -1.32 15.29 -23.12
CA LYS A 159 -2.27 15.34 -22.00
C LYS A 159 -2.45 16.77 -21.50
N ALA A 160 -1.37 17.53 -21.32
CA ALA A 160 -1.45 18.92 -20.89
C ALA A 160 -2.20 19.81 -21.91
N ALA A 161 -1.94 19.65 -23.22
CA ALA A 161 -2.67 20.36 -24.27
C ALA A 161 -4.16 19.98 -24.30
N VAL A 162 -4.48 18.70 -24.17
CA VAL A 162 -5.87 18.22 -24.10
C VAL A 162 -6.59 18.82 -22.90
N ILE A 163 -5.97 18.83 -21.71
CA ILE A 163 -6.56 19.42 -20.50
C ILE A 163 -6.86 20.91 -20.72
N ASN A 164 -5.92 21.66 -21.28
CA ASN A 164 -6.11 23.09 -21.54
C ASN A 164 -7.21 23.36 -22.57
N ASN A 165 -7.31 22.55 -23.62
CA ASN A 165 -8.25 22.78 -24.72
C ASN A 165 -9.64 22.22 -24.46
N THR A 166 -9.79 21.14 -23.68
CA THR A 166 -11.09 20.51 -23.41
C THR A 166 -11.68 20.88 -22.07
N GLU A 167 -10.84 21.41 -21.16
CA GLU A 167 -11.23 21.76 -19.79
C GLU A 167 -12.05 20.66 -19.12
N PRO A 168 -11.43 19.49 -18.82
CA PRO A 168 -12.13 18.37 -18.22
C PRO A 168 -12.73 18.78 -16.88
N SER A 169 -13.99 18.41 -16.67
CA SER A 169 -14.70 18.66 -15.42
C SER A 169 -15.44 17.40 -14.99
N LEU A 170 -15.86 17.38 -13.72
CA LEU A 170 -16.63 16.26 -13.21
C LEU A 170 -17.92 16.04 -14.02
N GLU A 171 -18.61 17.12 -14.39
CA GLU A 171 -19.84 17.06 -15.20
C GLU A 171 -19.57 16.45 -16.58
N LYS A 172 -18.55 16.94 -17.30
CA LYS A 172 -18.19 16.46 -18.63
C LYS A 172 -17.71 14.99 -18.64
N CYS A 173 -17.03 14.55 -17.58
CA CYS A 173 -16.49 13.18 -17.44
C CYS A 173 -17.37 12.26 -16.60
N SER A 174 -18.56 12.70 -16.18
CA SER A 174 -19.43 12.00 -15.23
C SER A 174 -19.79 10.58 -15.67
N VAL A 175 -20.09 10.37 -16.95
CA VAL A 175 -20.42 9.04 -17.49
C VAL A 175 -19.29 8.06 -17.28
N PHE A 176 -18.05 8.46 -17.60
CA PHE A 176 -16.88 7.63 -17.45
C PHE A 176 -16.59 7.31 -15.99
N ILE A 177 -16.61 8.31 -15.12
CA ILE A 177 -16.35 8.16 -13.69
C ILE A 177 -17.39 7.27 -13.03
N ASN A 178 -18.68 7.49 -13.30
CA ASN A 178 -19.75 6.69 -12.71
C ASN A 178 -19.67 5.22 -13.15
N LYS A 179 -19.36 4.95 -14.41
CA LYS A 179 -19.16 3.57 -14.91
C LYS A 179 -17.98 2.87 -14.24
N ILE A 180 -16.88 3.58 -13.98
CA ILE A 180 -15.75 3.05 -13.23
C ILE A 180 -16.17 2.71 -11.80
N ILE A 181 -16.89 3.61 -11.13
CA ILE A 181 -17.36 3.41 -9.75
C ILE A 181 -18.30 2.21 -9.67
N GLU A 182 -19.29 2.13 -10.57
CA GLU A 182 -20.22 0.99 -10.66
C GLU A 182 -19.45 -0.33 -10.84
N PHE A 183 -18.48 -0.36 -11.75
CA PHE A 183 -17.65 -1.53 -12.01
C PHE A 183 -16.83 -1.94 -10.77
N LEU A 184 -16.13 -1.01 -10.14
CA LEU A 184 -15.30 -1.28 -8.98
C LEU A 184 -16.10 -1.60 -7.71
N LYS A 185 -17.33 -1.08 -7.58
CA LYS A 185 -18.25 -1.46 -6.49
C LYS A 185 -18.78 -2.88 -6.66
N ALA A 186 -19.01 -3.33 -7.89
CA ALA A 186 -19.51 -4.67 -8.20
C ALA A 186 -18.42 -5.75 -8.18
N ALA A 187 -17.13 -5.35 -8.26
CA ALA A 187 -16.00 -6.25 -8.25
C ALA A 187 -15.80 -6.87 -6.86
N SER A 188 -15.53 -8.19 -6.81
CA SER A 188 -15.09 -8.87 -5.59
C SER A 188 -13.69 -8.40 -5.17
N ALA A 189 -13.31 -8.64 -3.90
CA ALA A 189 -11.99 -8.26 -3.38
C ALA A 189 -10.83 -8.82 -4.25
N ASP A 190 -10.97 -10.04 -4.75
CA ASP A 190 -9.95 -10.69 -5.60
C ASP A 190 -9.75 -10.02 -6.95
N VAL A 191 -10.78 -9.32 -7.48
CA VAL A 191 -10.70 -8.59 -8.75
C VAL A 191 -10.07 -7.22 -8.57
N ILE A 192 -10.12 -6.64 -7.37
CA ILE A 192 -9.54 -5.33 -7.07
C ILE A 192 -8.00 -5.38 -7.04
N GLU A 193 -7.41 -6.55 -6.80
CA GLU A 193 -5.95 -6.75 -6.83
C GLU A 193 -5.36 -6.94 -8.25
N ASP A 194 -6.21 -7.08 -9.28
CA ASP A 194 -5.73 -7.21 -10.67
C ASP A 194 -5.22 -5.86 -11.22
N SER A 195 -4.18 -5.90 -12.06
CA SER A 195 -3.61 -4.74 -12.75
C SER A 195 -4.64 -3.87 -13.49
N MET A 196 -5.77 -4.47 -13.87
CA MET A 196 -6.89 -3.78 -14.52
C MET A 196 -7.61 -2.82 -13.57
N SER A 197 -7.77 -3.20 -12.31
CA SER A 197 -8.42 -2.36 -11.29
C SER A 197 -7.53 -1.19 -10.88
N ASN A 198 -6.21 -1.37 -10.88
CA ASN A 198 -5.26 -0.30 -10.59
C ASN A 198 -5.34 0.83 -11.63
N ASP A 199 -5.42 0.51 -12.94
CA ASP A 199 -5.58 1.54 -13.98
C ASP A 199 -6.85 2.37 -13.78
N LEU A 200 -7.95 1.76 -13.32
CA LEU A 200 -9.21 2.45 -13.03
C LEU A 200 -9.15 3.30 -11.76
N CYS A 201 -8.48 2.80 -10.74
CA CYS A 201 -8.25 3.57 -9.51
C CYS A 201 -7.38 4.81 -9.77
N ASP A 202 -6.38 4.71 -10.66
CA ASP A 202 -5.58 5.85 -11.11
C ASP A 202 -6.44 6.95 -11.77
N VAL A 203 -7.46 6.56 -12.57
CA VAL A 203 -8.41 7.53 -13.14
C VAL A 203 -9.15 8.28 -12.05
N LEU A 204 -9.66 7.56 -11.02
CA LEU A 204 -10.36 8.20 -9.90
C LEU A 204 -9.42 9.08 -9.07
N ALA A 205 -8.19 8.65 -8.83
CA ALA A 205 -7.18 9.45 -8.12
C ALA A 205 -6.86 10.76 -8.86
N ASN A 206 -6.66 10.69 -10.18
CA ASN A 206 -6.40 11.86 -11.01
C ASN A 206 -7.62 12.81 -11.06
N ALA A 207 -8.85 12.28 -11.12
CA ALA A 207 -10.06 13.08 -11.02
C ALA A 207 -10.10 13.90 -9.72
N GLY A 208 -9.65 13.32 -8.61
CA GLY A 208 -9.53 14.02 -7.32
C GLY A 208 -8.57 15.21 -7.32
N LEU A 209 -7.52 15.15 -8.15
CA LEU A 209 -6.56 16.24 -8.29
C LEU A 209 -7.05 17.33 -9.25
N MET A 210 -7.76 16.95 -10.31
CA MET A 210 -8.11 17.83 -11.42
C MET A 210 -9.43 18.56 -11.22
N PHE A 211 -10.42 17.94 -10.55
CA PHE A 211 -11.76 18.48 -10.50
C PHE A 211 -12.03 19.32 -9.26
N LYS A 212 -12.94 20.30 -9.43
CA LYS A 212 -13.54 21.03 -8.32
C LYS A 212 -14.80 20.30 -7.88
N TYR A 213 -14.90 20.07 -6.60
CA TYR A 213 -16.03 19.42 -5.95
C TYR A 213 -16.83 20.42 -5.13
N THR A 214 -18.14 20.20 -5.03
CA THR A 214 -19.08 20.95 -4.19
C THR A 214 -19.76 20.00 -3.21
N SER A 215 -20.58 20.50 -2.30
CA SER A 215 -21.35 19.70 -1.36
C SER A 215 -22.29 18.67 -2.03
N GLU A 216 -22.79 18.96 -3.22
CA GLU A 216 -23.60 18.01 -4.00
C GLU A 216 -22.84 16.74 -4.38
N HIS A 217 -21.51 16.79 -4.38
CA HIS A 217 -20.64 15.67 -4.75
C HIS A 217 -20.14 14.85 -3.55
N LEU A 218 -20.54 15.18 -2.32
CA LEU A 218 -20.02 14.52 -1.11
C LEU A 218 -20.22 13.01 -1.12
N GLY A 219 -21.42 12.52 -1.51
CA GLY A 219 -21.65 11.07 -1.63
C GLY A 219 -20.73 10.40 -2.63
N LEU A 220 -20.51 11.02 -3.81
CA LEU A 220 -19.60 10.53 -4.83
C LEU A 220 -18.15 10.52 -4.34
N MET A 221 -17.71 11.58 -3.68
CA MET A 221 -16.35 11.69 -3.13
C MET A 221 -16.10 10.62 -2.08
N TYR A 222 -17.09 10.34 -1.23
CA TYR A 222 -17.01 9.29 -0.22
C TYR A 222 -16.89 7.89 -0.85
N ASP A 223 -17.70 7.59 -1.86
CA ASP A 223 -17.64 6.34 -2.62
C ASP A 223 -16.26 6.13 -3.26
N ILE A 224 -15.72 7.17 -3.90
CA ILE A 224 -14.37 7.13 -4.49
C ILE A 224 -13.33 6.88 -3.40
N ALA A 225 -13.42 7.58 -2.28
CA ALA A 225 -12.49 7.40 -1.16
C ALA A 225 -12.49 5.95 -0.62
N LEU A 226 -13.66 5.32 -0.52
CA LEU A 226 -13.79 3.91 -0.10
C LEU A 226 -13.18 2.94 -1.12
N ILE A 227 -13.37 3.19 -2.43
CA ILE A 227 -12.77 2.38 -3.50
C ILE A 227 -11.25 2.47 -3.41
N LEU A 228 -10.69 3.68 -3.35
CA LEU A 228 -9.25 3.92 -3.26
C LEU A 228 -8.66 3.32 -1.98
N TRP A 229 -9.38 3.36 -0.86
CA TRP A 229 -8.96 2.72 0.38
C TRP A 229 -8.87 1.19 0.24
N ARG A 230 -9.86 0.55 -0.38
CA ARG A 230 -9.85 -0.90 -0.66
C ARG A 230 -8.71 -1.30 -1.60
N SER A 231 -8.34 -0.43 -2.53
CA SER A 231 -7.23 -0.62 -3.48
C SER A 231 -5.88 -0.20 -2.91
N LEU A 232 -5.75 -0.02 -1.59
CA LEU A 232 -4.53 0.36 -0.86
C LEU A 232 -3.96 1.74 -1.24
N MET A 233 -4.66 2.55 -2.01
CA MET A 233 -4.30 3.92 -2.39
C MET A 233 -4.69 4.90 -1.26
N TYR A 234 -3.99 4.79 -0.14
CA TYR A 234 -4.37 5.48 1.11
C TYR A 234 -4.20 6.99 1.04
N HIS A 235 -3.19 7.51 0.35
CA HIS A 235 -2.96 8.95 0.23
C HIS A 235 -4.06 9.64 -0.58
N GLU A 236 -4.45 9.04 -1.67
CA GLU A 236 -5.50 9.51 -2.57
C GLU A 236 -6.87 9.43 -1.88
N SER A 237 -7.16 8.31 -1.22
CA SER A 237 -8.34 8.15 -0.38
C SER A 237 -8.42 9.25 0.68
N TYR A 238 -7.33 9.50 1.40
CA TYR A 238 -7.26 10.54 2.43
C TYR A 238 -7.50 11.94 1.86
N SER A 239 -6.96 12.22 0.66
CA SER A 239 -7.19 13.50 -0.03
C SER A 239 -8.67 13.76 -0.32
N TYR A 240 -9.41 12.76 -0.79
CA TYR A 240 -10.86 12.89 -1.00
C TYR A 240 -11.61 13.11 0.31
N LEU A 241 -11.26 12.37 1.36
CA LEU A 241 -11.91 12.49 2.66
C LEU A 241 -11.68 13.87 3.29
N THR A 242 -10.46 14.40 3.24
CA THR A 242 -10.15 15.72 3.80
C THR A 242 -10.84 16.85 3.03
N LYS A 243 -10.85 16.79 1.69
CA LYS A 243 -11.61 17.75 0.87
C LYS A 243 -13.12 17.68 1.17
N GLY A 244 -13.68 16.49 1.33
CA GLY A 244 -15.09 16.32 1.71
C GLY A 244 -15.38 16.90 3.08
N LEU A 245 -14.51 16.69 4.07
CA LEU A 245 -14.64 17.29 5.41
C LEU A 245 -14.55 18.81 5.38
N GLU A 246 -13.68 19.40 4.54
CA GLU A 246 -13.62 20.85 4.36
C GLU A 246 -14.94 21.42 3.81
N LEU A 247 -15.57 20.73 2.85
CA LEU A 247 -16.87 21.11 2.30
C LEU A 247 -18.00 20.98 3.34
N LEU A 248 -18.05 19.84 4.06
CA LEU A 248 -19.02 19.61 5.14
C LEU A 248 -18.94 20.69 6.24
N ASN A 249 -17.74 21.03 6.66
CA ASN A 249 -17.53 22.04 7.70
C ASN A 249 -17.84 23.47 7.24
N LYS A 250 -17.65 23.76 5.94
CA LYS A 250 -17.91 25.09 5.38
C LYS A 250 -19.39 25.39 5.21
N GLU A 251 -20.18 24.39 4.85
CA GLU A 251 -21.59 24.56 4.52
C GLU A 251 -22.54 24.16 5.65
N SER A 252 -22.01 23.80 6.84
CA SER A 252 -22.81 23.39 8.00
C SER A 252 -23.87 22.35 7.62
N SER A 253 -23.43 21.25 6.98
CA SER A 253 -24.33 20.20 6.54
C SER A 253 -25.11 19.57 7.70
N ASP A 254 -26.42 19.43 7.56
CA ASP A 254 -27.28 18.75 8.53
C ASP A 254 -27.18 17.21 8.45
N ASP A 255 -26.42 16.66 7.49
CA ASP A 255 -26.21 15.22 7.34
C ASP A 255 -25.10 14.71 8.28
N ILE A 256 -25.50 14.50 9.54
CA ILE A 256 -24.63 14.01 10.61
C ILE A 256 -24.07 12.62 10.28
N GLU A 257 -24.88 11.73 9.68
CA GLU A 257 -24.48 10.37 9.31
C GLU A 257 -23.33 10.38 8.30
N LEU A 258 -23.43 11.20 7.26
CA LEU A 258 -22.39 11.36 6.27
C LEU A 258 -21.12 11.97 6.90
N GLN A 259 -21.28 13.00 7.73
CA GLN A 259 -20.17 13.65 8.42
C GLN A 259 -19.39 12.69 9.32
N LEU A 260 -20.10 11.88 10.10
CA LEU A 260 -19.49 10.83 10.94
C LEU A 260 -18.78 9.78 10.09
N SER A 261 -19.36 9.37 8.97
CA SER A 261 -18.77 8.40 8.04
C SER A 261 -17.45 8.92 7.46
N TYR A 262 -17.38 10.19 7.12
CA TYR A 262 -16.15 10.85 6.68
C TYR A 262 -15.08 10.88 7.78
N TYR A 263 -15.42 11.31 9.01
CA TYR A 263 -14.46 11.35 10.11
C TYR A 263 -13.92 9.96 10.46
N GLU A 264 -14.79 8.96 10.58
CA GLU A 264 -14.38 7.59 10.91
C GLU A 264 -13.48 6.98 9.83
N THR A 265 -13.83 7.18 8.56
CA THR A 265 -13.02 6.64 7.45
C THR A 265 -11.70 7.39 7.34
N ALA A 266 -11.68 8.72 7.51
CA ALA A 266 -10.45 9.50 7.55
C ALA A 266 -9.54 9.05 8.71
N GLY A 267 -10.11 8.77 9.88
CA GLY A 267 -9.39 8.21 11.01
C GLY A 267 -8.78 6.83 10.69
N LYS A 268 -9.55 5.92 10.09
CA LYS A 268 -9.06 4.60 9.65
C LYS A 268 -7.92 4.70 8.63
N VAL A 269 -8.06 5.58 7.64
CA VAL A 269 -7.03 5.80 6.60
C VAL A 269 -5.77 6.41 7.22
N ALA A 270 -5.90 7.40 8.10
CA ALA A 270 -4.77 7.99 8.82
C ALA A 270 -3.98 6.95 9.64
N VAL A 271 -4.67 5.98 10.26
CA VAL A 271 -4.01 4.85 10.96
C VAL A 271 -3.19 3.99 10.00
N ARG A 272 -3.68 3.75 8.77
CA ARG A 272 -2.92 3.00 7.75
C ARG A 272 -1.69 3.76 7.25
N LEU A 273 -1.78 5.08 7.22
CA LEU A 273 -0.66 5.99 6.90
C LEU A 273 0.30 6.18 8.10
N ALA A 274 0.06 5.51 9.23
CA ALA A 274 0.78 5.67 10.48
C ALA A 274 0.75 7.10 11.07
N ASP A 275 -0.18 7.95 10.62
CA ASP A 275 -0.40 9.30 11.12
C ASP A 275 -1.42 9.26 12.28
N TYR A 276 -0.93 8.84 13.43
CA TYR A 276 -1.80 8.64 14.61
C TYR A 276 -2.38 9.94 15.16
N GLU A 277 -1.69 11.07 14.99
CA GLU A 277 -2.20 12.37 15.44
C GLU A 277 -3.44 12.81 14.66
N LYS A 278 -3.39 12.68 13.33
CA LYS A 278 -4.56 12.95 12.49
C LYS A 278 -5.69 11.96 12.74
N ALA A 279 -5.38 10.68 12.97
CA ALA A 279 -6.40 9.69 13.32
C ALA A 279 -7.15 10.09 14.61
N ILE A 280 -6.41 10.50 15.65
CA ILE A 280 -6.98 10.98 16.91
C ILE A 280 -7.87 12.20 16.67
N THR A 281 -7.39 13.18 15.91
CA THR A 281 -8.15 14.41 15.59
C THR A 281 -9.47 14.08 14.91
N HIS A 282 -9.48 13.18 13.91
CA HIS A 282 -10.71 12.80 13.22
C HIS A 282 -11.70 12.07 14.14
N TYR A 283 -11.24 11.12 14.94
CA TYR A 283 -12.11 10.42 15.88
C TYR A 283 -12.65 11.35 16.99
N GLN A 284 -11.86 12.31 17.48
CA GLN A 284 -12.32 13.31 18.42
C GLN A 284 -13.39 14.24 17.80
N SER A 285 -13.20 14.64 16.54
CA SER A 285 -14.20 15.40 15.81
C SER A 285 -15.51 14.62 15.65
N ALA A 286 -15.43 13.31 15.37
CA ALA A 286 -16.61 12.47 15.33
C ALA A 286 -17.34 12.40 16.68
N ILE A 287 -16.62 12.27 17.80
CA ILE A 287 -17.20 12.31 19.15
C ILE A 287 -17.94 13.63 19.38
N THR A 288 -17.27 14.76 19.10
CA THR A 288 -17.87 16.09 19.25
C THR A 288 -19.13 16.25 18.40
N THR A 289 -19.14 15.71 17.17
CA THR A 289 -20.30 15.72 16.30
C THR A 289 -21.46 14.92 16.91
N ILE A 290 -21.20 13.74 17.48
CA ILE A 290 -22.20 12.93 18.18
C ILE A 290 -22.76 13.67 19.39
N GLU A 291 -21.90 14.23 20.25
CA GLU A 291 -22.31 14.95 21.45
C GLU A 291 -23.19 16.17 21.16
N ASN A 292 -22.89 16.88 20.07
CA ASN A 292 -23.65 18.06 19.64
C ASN A 292 -24.94 17.72 18.90
N SER A 293 -25.10 16.50 18.39
CA SER A 293 -26.26 16.11 17.56
C SER A 293 -27.56 15.96 18.35
N GLY A 294 -27.46 15.63 19.64
CA GLY A 294 -28.61 15.25 20.47
C GLY A 294 -29.31 13.97 20.05
N GLN A 295 -28.75 13.21 19.10
CA GLN A 295 -29.28 11.92 18.61
C GLN A 295 -28.60 10.75 19.31
N ASP A 296 -29.26 9.59 19.32
CA ASP A 296 -28.69 8.37 19.89
C ASP A 296 -27.74 7.69 18.88
N PHE A 297 -26.45 7.89 19.10
CA PHE A 297 -25.36 7.23 18.39
C PHE A 297 -24.50 6.38 19.34
N SER A 298 -25.08 5.83 20.39
CA SER A 298 -24.36 5.12 21.46
C SER A 298 -23.46 4.00 20.95
N GLU A 299 -23.95 3.16 20.04
CA GLU A 299 -23.15 2.08 19.46
C GLU A 299 -21.98 2.61 18.62
N ARG A 300 -22.23 3.66 17.84
CA ARG A 300 -21.21 4.31 17.02
C ARG A 300 -20.15 4.98 17.88
N LEU A 301 -20.57 5.63 18.97
CA LEU A 301 -19.69 6.25 19.95
C LEU A 301 -18.80 5.22 20.65
N ALA A 302 -19.34 4.06 21.04
CA ALA A 302 -18.56 2.96 21.59
C ALA A 302 -17.51 2.45 20.57
N THR A 303 -17.89 2.32 19.31
CA THR A 303 -16.98 1.94 18.21
C THR A 303 -15.86 2.97 18.03
N ILE A 304 -16.16 4.27 18.09
CA ILE A 304 -15.14 5.33 17.95
C ILE A 304 -14.16 5.30 19.14
N TYR A 305 -14.65 5.10 20.36
CA TYR A 305 -13.77 4.94 21.51
C TYR A 305 -12.88 3.69 21.41
N ASP A 306 -13.40 2.58 20.90
CA ASP A 306 -12.59 1.40 20.57
C ASP A 306 -11.46 1.74 19.59
N LYS A 307 -11.79 2.42 18.47
CA LYS A 307 -10.78 2.83 17.48
C LYS A 307 -9.73 3.78 18.07
N LEU A 308 -10.12 4.71 18.95
CA LEU A 308 -9.16 5.55 19.70
C LEU A 308 -8.26 4.70 20.61
N GLY A 309 -8.83 3.72 21.31
CA GLY A 309 -8.07 2.78 22.13
C GLY A 309 -7.01 2.03 21.29
N VAL A 310 -7.39 1.55 20.11
CA VAL A 310 -6.48 0.88 19.17
C VAL A 310 -5.37 1.83 18.70
N VAL A 311 -5.68 3.09 18.37
CA VAL A 311 -4.68 4.10 17.98
C VAL A 311 -3.70 4.37 19.12
N MET A 312 -4.18 4.56 20.35
CA MET A 312 -3.34 4.78 21.52
C MET A 312 -2.45 3.58 21.82
N ARG A 313 -2.99 2.34 21.67
CA ARG A 313 -2.21 1.10 21.81
C ARG A 313 -1.08 1.02 20.78
N LYS A 314 -1.36 1.34 19.52
CA LYS A 314 -0.34 1.38 18.44
C LYS A 314 0.72 2.45 18.69
N ALA A 315 0.34 3.58 19.30
CA ALA A 315 1.26 4.62 19.74
C ALA A 315 1.97 4.28 21.07
N SER A 316 1.80 3.06 21.61
CA SER A 316 2.34 2.61 22.89
C SER A 316 1.89 3.45 24.13
N LYS A 317 0.79 4.18 24.01
CA LYS A 317 0.16 4.96 25.09
C LYS A 317 -0.87 4.11 25.83
N TYR A 318 -0.39 3.08 26.53
CA TYR A 318 -1.24 1.99 27.05
C TYR A 318 -2.28 2.43 28.08
N GLU A 319 -1.95 3.37 28.96
CA GLU A 319 -2.91 3.88 29.97
C GLU A 319 -4.09 4.59 29.28
N GLN A 320 -3.80 5.44 28.29
CA GLN A 320 -4.83 6.15 27.54
C GLN A 320 -5.67 5.18 26.71
N ALA A 321 -5.05 4.13 26.14
CA ALA A 321 -5.76 3.09 25.42
C ALA A 321 -6.78 2.37 26.32
N LEU A 322 -6.36 1.98 27.53
CA LEU A 322 -7.25 1.32 28.50
C LEU A 322 -8.40 2.24 28.93
N ASP A 323 -8.16 3.54 29.09
CA ASP A 323 -9.23 4.52 29.39
C ASP A 323 -10.28 4.55 28.27
N TYR A 324 -9.86 4.62 27.00
CA TYR A 324 -10.78 4.61 25.88
C TYR A 324 -11.56 3.29 25.75
N PHE A 325 -10.91 2.14 25.91
CA PHE A 325 -11.60 0.85 25.92
C PHE A 325 -12.60 0.75 27.07
N THR A 326 -12.27 1.28 28.25
CA THR A 326 -13.19 1.31 29.38
C THR A 326 -14.40 2.21 29.10
N LYS A 327 -14.21 3.36 28.44
CA LYS A 327 -15.32 4.22 27.98
C LYS A 327 -16.23 3.50 27.00
N ALA A 328 -15.66 2.81 26.01
CA ALA A 328 -16.42 2.00 25.05
C ALA A 328 -17.26 0.93 25.77
N GLN A 329 -16.65 0.18 26.68
CA GLN A 329 -17.31 -0.87 27.47
C GLN A 329 -18.46 -0.32 28.32
N ASN A 330 -18.24 0.79 29.03
CA ASN A 330 -19.27 1.45 29.84
C ASN A 330 -20.49 1.86 28.99
N ILE A 331 -20.26 2.36 27.76
CA ILE A 331 -21.36 2.72 26.86
C ILE A 331 -22.13 1.47 26.43
N ILE A 332 -21.42 0.38 26.10
CA ILE A 332 -22.04 -0.91 25.74
C ILE A 332 -22.92 -1.42 26.88
N ASP A 333 -22.41 -1.40 28.11
CA ASP A 333 -23.10 -1.92 29.30
C ASP A 333 -24.32 -1.06 29.68
N ILE A 334 -24.17 0.27 29.69
CA ILE A 334 -25.26 1.19 30.06
C ILE A 334 -26.40 1.17 29.05
N ASN A 335 -26.08 1.11 27.76
CA ASN A 335 -27.08 1.14 26.69
C ASN A 335 -27.53 -0.26 26.23
N HIS A 336 -27.05 -1.32 26.90
CA HIS A 336 -27.36 -2.72 26.58
C HIS A 336 -27.12 -3.07 25.10
N ILE A 337 -26.02 -2.57 24.51
CA ILE A 337 -25.68 -2.76 23.11
C ILE A 337 -25.33 -4.23 22.85
N LYS A 338 -26.05 -4.86 21.93
CA LYS A 338 -25.82 -6.25 21.53
C LYS A 338 -24.91 -6.31 20.30
N ASN A 339 -23.64 -6.05 20.52
CA ASN A 339 -22.60 -6.16 19.50
C ASN A 339 -21.45 -7.03 20.05
N PRO A 340 -21.54 -8.38 19.90
CA PRO A 340 -20.55 -9.29 20.43
C PRO A 340 -19.18 -9.14 19.76
N GLU A 341 -19.14 -8.74 18.47
CA GLU A 341 -17.89 -8.48 17.75
C GLU A 341 -17.13 -7.34 18.41
N LEU A 342 -17.74 -6.16 18.53
CA LEU A 342 -17.14 -5.00 19.18
C LEU A 342 -16.71 -5.31 20.61
N THR A 343 -17.59 -5.96 21.38
CA THR A 343 -17.32 -6.28 22.79
C THR A 343 -16.13 -7.24 22.93
N SER A 344 -16.07 -8.27 22.09
CA SER A 344 -14.94 -9.22 22.13
C SER A 344 -13.63 -8.61 21.66
N ASP A 345 -13.68 -7.69 20.68
CA ASP A 345 -12.49 -6.98 20.20
C ASP A 345 -11.91 -6.05 21.26
N ILE A 346 -12.75 -5.34 22.00
CA ILE A 346 -12.31 -4.50 23.14
C ILE A 346 -11.57 -5.37 24.19
N TYR A 347 -12.15 -6.51 24.59
CA TYR A 347 -11.48 -7.40 25.54
C TYR A 347 -10.17 -7.95 24.98
N ASN A 348 -10.16 -8.33 23.71
CA ASN A 348 -8.95 -8.81 23.05
C ASN A 348 -7.84 -7.75 23.05
N ASP A 349 -8.16 -6.50 22.72
CA ASP A 349 -7.18 -5.41 22.65
C ASP A 349 -6.70 -4.97 24.05
N MET A 350 -7.55 -5.02 25.06
CA MET A 350 -7.12 -4.89 26.46
C MET A 350 -6.15 -6.00 26.84
N GLY A 351 -6.41 -7.25 26.42
CA GLY A 351 -5.52 -8.38 26.62
C GLY A 351 -4.14 -8.15 26.00
N VAL A 352 -4.08 -7.61 24.76
CA VAL A 352 -2.81 -7.23 24.09
C VAL A 352 -2.03 -6.19 24.89
N ILE A 353 -2.70 -5.22 25.50
CA ILE A 353 -2.02 -4.22 26.33
C ILE A 353 -1.45 -4.89 27.59
N TYR A 354 -2.24 -5.71 28.29
CA TYR A 354 -1.78 -6.35 29.51
C TYR A 354 -0.63 -7.32 29.31
N ILE A 355 -0.57 -8.02 28.16
CA ILE A 355 0.57 -8.87 27.83
C ILE A 355 1.84 -8.04 27.54
N ASN A 356 1.70 -6.88 26.92
CA ASN A 356 2.83 -5.96 26.69
C ASN A 356 3.36 -5.32 27.98
N LEU A 357 2.51 -5.22 29.00
CA LEU A 357 2.87 -4.76 30.34
C LEU A 357 3.32 -5.89 31.27
N ASP A 358 3.40 -7.12 30.79
CA ASP A 358 3.70 -8.35 31.55
C ASP A 358 2.71 -8.62 32.71
N ILE A 359 1.44 -8.12 32.59
CA ILE A 359 0.36 -8.35 33.56
C ILE A 359 -0.48 -9.55 33.09
N PHE A 360 0.10 -10.74 33.20
CA PHE A 360 -0.42 -11.96 32.58
C PHE A 360 -1.81 -12.40 33.05
N ASP A 361 -2.13 -12.24 34.33
CA ASP A 361 -3.44 -12.64 34.85
C ASP A 361 -4.58 -11.81 34.26
N LYS A 362 -4.36 -10.50 34.10
CA LYS A 362 -5.33 -9.62 33.46
C LYS A 362 -5.42 -9.91 31.95
N ALA A 363 -4.29 -10.17 31.29
CA ALA A 363 -4.28 -10.56 29.88
C ALA A 363 -5.11 -11.82 29.65
N LEU A 364 -4.88 -12.86 30.48
CA LEU A 364 -5.60 -14.13 30.39
C LEU A 364 -7.11 -13.94 30.61
N ALA A 365 -7.51 -13.20 31.65
CA ALA A 365 -8.92 -12.92 31.93
C ALA A 365 -9.62 -12.21 30.76
N ASN A 366 -8.95 -11.23 30.13
CA ASN A 366 -9.51 -10.52 28.99
C ASN A 366 -9.62 -11.40 27.74
N TYR A 367 -8.60 -12.18 27.42
CA TYR A 367 -8.67 -13.11 26.28
C TYR A 367 -9.69 -14.24 26.48
N GLN A 368 -9.84 -14.75 27.71
CA GLN A 368 -10.88 -15.73 28.04
C GLN A 368 -12.28 -15.11 27.83
N LYS A 369 -12.49 -13.87 28.27
CA LYS A 369 -13.75 -13.16 28.06
C LYS A 369 -14.06 -12.94 26.57
N ALA A 370 -13.07 -12.50 25.79
CA ALA A 370 -13.20 -12.36 24.35
C ALA A 370 -13.59 -13.70 23.68
N ARG A 371 -12.93 -14.79 24.06
CA ARG A 371 -13.23 -16.13 23.57
C ARG A 371 -14.66 -16.56 23.91
N GLU A 372 -15.09 -16.42 25.18
CA GLU A 372 -16.43 -16.79 25.62
C GLU A 372 -17.52 -16.07 24.83
N ILE A 373 -17.32 -14.77 24.54
CA ILE A 373 -18.24 -13.98 23.73
C ILE A 373 -18.28 -14.51 22.30
N ARG A 374 -17.12 -14.75 21.68
CA ARG A 374 -17.01 -15.26 20.31
C ARG A 374 -17.63 -16.64 20.14
N GLU A 375 -17.45 -17.52 21.13
CA GLU A 375 -18.05 -18.87 21.14
C GLU A 375 -19.57 -18.85 21.39
N SER A 376 -20.13 -17.80 22.00
CA SER A 376 -21.55 -17.69 22.33
C SER A 376 -22.44 -17.24 21.16
N VAL A 377 -21.87 -16.83 20.04
CA VAL A 377 -22.60 -16.37 18.86
C VAL A 377 -23.16 -17.57 18.09
N GLU A 378 -24.38 -17.46 17.54
CA GLU A 378 -25.06 -18.55 16.82
C GLU A 378 -24.27 -19.06 15.60
N ASN A 379 -23.62 -18.15 14.86
CA ASN A 379 -22.74 -18.47 13.74
C ASN A 379 -21.36 -17.86 14.02
N PRO A 380 -20.51 -18.53 14.81
CA PRO A 380 -19.26 -17.94 15.25
C PRO A 380 -18.23 -17.87 14.12
N ASP A 381 -17.47 -16.79 14.11
CA ASP A 381 -16.28 -16.69 13.28
C ASP A 381 -15.19 -17.58 13.88
N LEU A 382 -14.94 -18.71 13.22
CA LEU A 382 -13.99 -19.72 13.69
C LEU A 382 -12.56 -19.19 13.69
N GLU A 383 -12.17 -18.29 12.75
CA GLU A 383 -10.84 -17.71 12.78
C GLU A 383 -10.64 -16.78 13.99
N GLN A 384 -11.66 -16.02 14.38
CA GLN A 384 -11.59 -15.18 15.59
C GLN A 384 -11.51 -16.03 16.86
N ILE A 385 -12.16 -17.20 16.88
CA ILE A 385 -12.01 -18.17 17.98
C ILE A 385 -10.59 -18.74 18.01
N ALA A 386 -10.06 -19.17 16.86
CA ALA A 386 -8.68 -19.67 16.75
C ALA A 386 -7.67 -18.59 17.19
N TYR A 387 -7.92 -17.32 16.83
CA TYR A 387 -7.11 -16.20 17.28
C TYR A 387 -7.16 -16.02 18.81
N SER A 388 -8.33 -16.18 19.43
CA SER A 388 -8.46 -16.15 20.90
C SER A 388 -7.66 -17.27 21.57
N TYR A 389 -7.72 -18.50 21.04
CA TYR A 389 -6.93 -19.64 21.54
C TYR A 389 -5.43 -19.38 21.40
N HIS A 390 -5.00 -18.86 20.26
CA HIS A 390 -3.61 -18.48 20.04
C HIS A 390 -3.13 -17.45 21.08
N ASN A 391 -3.92 -16.40 21.34
CA ASN A 391 -3.57 -15.37 22.31
C ASN A 391 -3.46 -15.93 23.74
N ILE A 392 -4.38 -16.81 24.14
CA ILE A 392 -4.31 -17.50 25.44
C ILE A 392 -3.03 -18.35 25.51
N GLY A 393 -2.71 -19.11 24.48
CA GLY A 393 -1.47 -19.88 24.38
C GLY A 393 -0.23 -18.99 24.53
N THR A 394 -0.23 -17.83 23.88
CA THR A 394 0.86 -16.85 23.99
C THR A 394 1.02 -16.30 25.43
N VAL A 395 -0.07 -16.10 26.18
CA VAL A 395 0.04 -15.73 27.60
C VAL A 395 0.75 -16.82 28.40
N TYR A 396 0.34 -18.09 28.23
CA TYR A 396 0.99 -19.20 28.91
C TYR A 396 2.45 -19.37 28.51
N GLN A 397 2.79 -19.19 27.23
CA GLN A 397 4.17 -19.18 26.74
C GLN A 397 5.01 -18.10 27.45
N ARG A 398 4.48 -16.86 27.56
CA ARG A 398 5.14 -15.75 28.28
C ARG A 398 5.29 -16.04 29.78
N GLN A 399 4.35 -16.74 30.38
CA GLN A 399 4.45 -17.25 31.75
C GLN A 399 5.41 -18.44 31.88
N LYS A 400 5.99 -18.94 30.80
CA LYS A 400 6.84 -20.14 30.72
C LYS A 400 6.09 -21.44 31.10
N LYS A 401 4.76 -21.45 31.01
CA LYS A 401 3.89 -22.61 31.19
C LYS A 401 3.69 -23.30 29.83
N TYR A 402 4.74 -23.94 29.34
CA TYR A 402 4.79 -24.42 27.95
C TYR A 402 3.80 -25.55 27.66
N ALA A 403 3.49 -26.40 28.63
CA ALA A 403 2.46 -27.45 28.49
C ALA A 403 1.06 -26.88 28.18
N ASP A 404 0.69 -25.83 28.91
CA ASP A 404 -0.56 -25.10 28.66
C ASP A 404 -0.51 -24.39 27.32
N ALA A 405 0.61 -23.73 26.99
CA ALA A 405 0.80 -23.06 25.70
C ALA A 405 0.61 -24.02 24.53
N ILE A 406 1.27 -25.17 24.54
CA ILE A 406 1.12 -26.24 23.52
C ILE A 406 -0.35 -26.61 23.36
N THR A 407 -1.06 -26.83 24.50
CA THR A 407 -2.47 -27.22 24.46
C THR A 407 -3.34 -26.19 23.75
N TRP A 408 -3.16 -24.90 24.06
CA TRP A 408 -3.97 -23.85 23.47
C TRP A 408 -3.58 -23.54 22.01
N HIS A 409 -2.30 -23.56 21.68
CA HIS A 409 -1.87 -23.39 20.28
C HIS A 409 -2.29 -24.55 19.38
N LYS A 410 -2.36 -25.80 19.91
CA LYS A 410 -2.93 -26.94 19.18
C LYS A 410 -4.41 -26.74 18.87
N LYS A 411 -5.20 -26.29 19.85
CA LYS A 411 -6.62 -25.98 19.60
C LYS A 411 -6.80 -24.91 18.52
N ALA A 412 -5.95 -23.89 18.51
CA ALA A 412 -5.96 -22.88 17.45
C ALA A 412 -5.61 -23.49 16.08
N LEU A 413 -4.63 -24.40 16.03
CA LEU A 413 -4.24 -25.09 14.81
C LEU A 413 -5.36 -26.02 14.29
N GLU A 414 -6.03 -26.78 15.17
CA GLU A 414 -7.14 -27.66 14.81
C GLU A 414 -8.25 -26.87 14.09
N ILE A 415 -8.69 -25.75 14.64
CA ILE A 415 -9.71 -24.90 14.00
C ILE A 415 -9.21 -24.36 12.66
N ARG A 416 -7.96 -23.90 12.58
CA ARG A 416 -7.39 -23.38 11.33
C ARG A 416 -7.30 -24.43 10.23
N GLN A 417 -7.02 -25.69 10.60
CA GLN A 417 -7.03 -26.82 9.65
C GLN A 417 -8.44 -27.19 9.16
N GLU A 418 -9.49 -26.85 9.90
CA GLU A 418 -10.88 -27.02 9.45
C GLU A 418 -11.30 -25.97 8.42
N ILE A 419 -10.80 -24.74 8.53
CA ILE A 419 -11.26 -23.60 7.73
C ILE A 419 -10.34 -23.25 6.57
N TYR A 420 -9.07 -23.65 6.62
CA TYR A 420 -8.06 -23.32 5.60
C TYR A 420 -7.47 -24.56 4.94
N PRO A 421 -7.05 -24.47 3.67
CA PRO A 421 -6.23 -25.49 3.04
C PRO A 421 -4.93 -25.75 3.82
N ASP A 422 -4.44 -26.99 3.80
CA ASP A 422 -3.23 -27.41 4.54
C ASP A 422 -1.95 -26.60 4.19
N ASN A 423 -1.93 -25.97 3.03
CA ASN A 423 -0.80 -25.17 2.54
C ASN A 423 -0.92 -23.66 2.83
N GLU A 424 -1.88 -23.23 3.64
CA GLU A 424 -2.01 -21.81 3.98
C GLU A 424 -0.90 -21.33 4.94
N PRO A 425 -0.33 -20.12 4.73
CA PRO A 425 0.72 -19.56 5.58
C PRO A 425 0.35 -19.47 7.06
N ILE A 426 -0.93 -19.30 7.39
CA ILE A 426 -1.42 -19.24 8.76
C ILE A 426 -1.26 -20.58 9.49
N ILE A 427 -1.40 -21.71 8.76
CA ILE A 427 -1.11 -23.05 9.28
C ILE A 427 0.38 -23.16 9.63
N ALA A 428 1.26 -22.71 8.72
CA ALA A 428 2.71 -22.72 8.95
C ALA A 428 3.11 -21.86 10.16
N ALA A 429 2.45 -20.73 10.38
CA ALA A 429 2.68 -19.89 11.55
C ALA A 429 2.30 -20.63 12.85
N SER A 430 1.13 -21.28 12.87
CA SER A 430 0.67 -22.08 14.02
C SER A 430 1.61 -23.25 14.34
N LEU A 431 2.04 -23.98 13.29
CA LEU A 431 3.00 -25.08 13.43
C LEU A 431 4.33 -24.59 14.02
N THR A 432 4.89 -23.49 13.50
CA THR A 432 6.14 -22.92 14.01
C THR A 432 6.02 -22.51 15.48
N MET A 433 4.87 -21.97 15.89
CA MET A 433 4.63 -21.58 17.28
C MET A 433 4.62 -22.81 18.21
N ILE A 434 3.91 -23.88 17.83
CA ILE A 434 3.89 -25.12 18.58
C ILE A 434 5.29 -25.75 18.68
N GLY A 435 6.06 -25.73 17.59
CA GLY A 435 7.45 -26.18 17.59
C GLY A 435 8.34 -25.37 18.56
N ASN A 436 8.15 -24.05 18.62
CA ASN A 436 8.84 -23.21 19.59
C ASN A 436 8.46 -23.55 21.03
N ASP A 437 7.18 -23.82 21.31
CA ASP A 437 6.72 -24.22 22.64
C ASP A 437 7.32 -25.56 23.08
N TYR A 438 7.33 -26.56 22.20
CA TYR A 438 7.99 -27.84 22.48
C TYR A 438 9.50 -27.68 22.73
N THR A 439 10.17 -26.84 21.93
CA THR A 439 11.60 -26.55 22.12
C THR A 439 11.87 -25.94 23.49
N GLN A 440 11.04 -24.99 23.91
CA GLN A 440 11.18 -24.36 25.23
C GLN A 440 10.76 -25.29 26.37
N ALA A 441 9.76 -26.16 26.15
CA ALA A 441 9.39 -27.20 27.11
C ALA A 441 10.52 -28.20 27.33
N ALA A 442 11.10 -28.75 26.27
CA ALA A 442 12.21 -29.69 26.33
C ALA A 442 13.47 -29.13 27.00
N LYS A 443 13.71 -27.82 26.85
CA LYS A 443 14.81 -27.11 27.53
C LYS A 443 14.63 -27.08 29.05
N ASN A 444 13.40 -27.04 29.55
CA ASN A 444 13.07 -26.79 30.95
C ASN A 444 12.54 -28.01 31.69
N ASP A 445 12.05 -29.02 30.96
CA ASP A 445 11.41 -30.21 31.51
C ASP A 445 11.80 -31.43 30.68
N SER A 446 12.45 -32.42 31.32
CA SER A 446 12.93 -33.66 30.71
C SER A 446 11.83 -34.61 30.25
N SER A 447 10.57 -34.34 30.57
CA SER A 447 9.41 -35.09 30.04
C SER A 447 9.10 -34.78 28.58
N TYR A 448 9.65 -33.70 28.06
CA TYR A 448 9.56 -33.28 26.65
C TYR A 448 10.88 -33.57 25.91
N HIS A 449 10.77 -33.95 24.63
CA HIS A 449 11.92 -34.19 23.79
C HIS A 449 12.03 -33.15 22.67
N PHE A 450 13.24 -32.73 22.35
CA PHE A 450 13.48 -31.75 21.24
C PHE A 450 12.93 -32.28 19.91
N ASN A 451 12.94 -33.60 19.69
CA ASN A 451 12.40 -34.22 18.48
C ASN A 451 10.88 -33.98 18.30
N ASP A 452 10.15 -33.73 19.38
CA ASP A 452 8.72 -33.42 19.31
C ASP A 452 8.44 -32.09 18.58
N ALA A 453 9.41 -31.17 18.53
CA ALA A 453 9.33 -29.90 17.83
C ALA A 453 9.63 -30.01 16.34
N PHE A 454 10.47 -30.97 15.93
CA PHE A 454 11.04 -30.99 14.59
C PHE A 454 10.01 -31.14 13.48
N GLU A 455 9.03 -32.04 13.65
CA GLU A 455 7.99 -32.26 12.67
C GLU A 455 7.16 -31.00 12.40
N TYR A 456 6.87 -30.24 13.44
CA TYR A 456 6.16 -28.96 13.32
C TYR A 456 6.97 -27.92 12.55
N PHE A 457 8.27 -27.81 12.81
CA PHE A 457 9.15 -26.90 12.09
C PHE A 457 9.32 -27.29 10.63
N ALA A 458 9.54 -28.58 10.34
CA ALA A 458 9.73 -29.08 8.98
C ALA A 458 8.51 -28.80 8.11
N LYS A 459 7.30 -29.16 8.61
CA LYS A 459 6.05 -28.91 7.91
C LYS A 459 5.78 -27.40 7.73
N GLY A 460 6.01 -26.60 8.76
CA GLY A 460 5.84 -25.14 8.68
C GLY A 460 6.78 -24.46 7.68
N LEU A 461 8.04 -24.90 7.63
CA LEU A 461 9.02 -24.37 6.64
C LEU A 461 8.64 -24.80 5.21
N GLU A 462 8.22 -26.04 5.01
CA GLU A 462 7.80 -26.56 3.71
C GLU A 462 6.63 -25.74 3.15
N ILE A 463 5.57 -25.53 3.92
CA ILE A 463 4.42 -24.72 3.52
C ILE A 463 4.88 -23.32 3.11
N ARG A 464 5.69 -22.62 3.92
CA ARG A 464 6.15 -21.27 3.59
C ARG A 464 7.01 -21.20 2.33
N LYS A 465 7.87 -22.20 2.10
CA LYS A 465 8.66 -22.27 0.87
C LYS A 465 7.79 -22.43 -0.37
N LEU A 466 6.77 -23.28 -0.29
CA LEU A 466 5.86 -23.54 -1.41
C LEU A 466 4.95 -22.35 -1.72
N THR A 467 4.46 -21.65 -0.70
CA THR A 467 3.44 -20.61 -0.87
C THR A 467 4.02 -19.20 -0.97
N LEU A 468 5.05 -18.90 -0.19
CA LEU A 468 5.63 -17.55 -0.08
C LEU A 468 7.01 -17.45 -0.74
N GLY A 469 7.68 -18.58 -0.99
CA GLY A 469 9.03 -18.64 -1.53
C GLY A 469 10.13 -18.59 -0.46
N GLU A 470 11.37 -18.90 -0.90
CA GLU A 470 12.51 -19.02 -0.01
C GLU A 470 12.99 -17.68 0.59
N THR A 471 12.72 -16.58 -0.09
CA THR A 471 13.18 -15.24 0.30
C THR A 471 12.16 -14.42 1.09
N HIS A 472 11.02 -15.02 1.45
CA HIS A 472 9.97 -14.33 2.19
C HIS A 472 10.36 -14.10 3.67
N PRO A 473 9.94 -12.97 4.31
CA PRO A 473 10.20 -12.71 5.73
C PRO A 473 9.78 -13.85 6.67
N ASP A 474 8.64 -14.48 6.41
CA ASP A 474 8.14 -15.57 7.25
C ASP A 474 8.95 -16.86 7.08
N THR A 475 9.53 -17.09 5.90
CA THR A 475 10.47 -18.19 5.68
C THR A 475 11.76 -17.96 6.49
N ALA A 476 12.24 -16.71 6.58
CA ALA A 476 13.36 -16.36 7.46
C ALA A 476 13.05 -16.64 8.93
N TRP A 477 11.81 -16.40 9.38
CA TRP A 477 11.38 -16.73 10.73
C TRP A 477 11.44 -18.24 11.01
N SER A 478 11.04 -19.09 10.05
CA SER A 478 11.18 -20.56 10.20
C SER A 478 12.64 -20.98 10.37
N TYR A 479 13.56 -20.43 9.57
CA TYR A 479 15.00 -20.70 9.72
C TYR A 479 15.53 -20.27 11.08
N GLN A 480 15.11 -19.12 11.61
CA GLN A 480 15.50 -18.71 12.96
C GLN A 480 15.04 -19.70 14.02
N SER A 481 13.77 -20.18 13.94
CA SER A 481 13.20 -21.12 14.90
C SER A 481 13.91 -22.48 14.86
N ILE A 482 14.21 -22.99 13.66
CA ILE A 482 14.98 -24.23 13.46
C ILE A 482 16.40 -24.06 13.99
N GLY A 483 17.06 -22.94 13.72
CA GLY A 483 18.38 -22.64 14.25
C GLY A 483 18.40 -22.60 15.78
N LEU A 484 17.37 -22.01 16.41
CA LEU A 484 17.25 -21.99 17.87
C LEU A 484 17.02 -23.41 18.45
N TRP A 485 16.28 -24.24 17.77
CA TRP A 485 16.05 -25.64 18.11
C TRP A 485 17.36 -26.44 18.09
N HIS A 486 18.17 -26.35 17.02
CA HIS A 486 19.51 -26.94 16.94
C HIS A 486 20.44 -26.42 18.04
N PHE A 487 20.42 -25.09 18.28
CA PHE A 487 21.25 -24.47 19.32
C PHE A 487 21.01 -25.09 20.70
N TYR A 488 19.75 -25.32 21.08
CA TYR A 488 19.45 -25.93 22.39
C TYR A 488 19.77 -27.40 22.49
N GLN A 489 19.94 -28.10 21.37
CA GLN A 489 20.45 -29.47 21.34
C GLN A 489 21.99 -29.55 21.41
N GLY A 490 22.67 -28.41 21.27
CA GLY A 490 24.12 -28.36 21.22
C GLY A 490 24.69 -28.56 19.80
N GLU A 491 23.83 -28.58 18.77
CA GLU A 491 24.16 -28.72 17.36
C GLU A 491 24.43 -27.31 16.78
N TYR A 492 25.56 -26.72 17.19
CA TYR A 492 25.83 -25.32 16.96
C TYR A 492 26.15 -24.98 15.51
N GLU A 493 26.77 -25.89 14.76
CA GLU A 493 27.07 -25.76 13.34
C GLU A 493 25.78 -25.67 12.52
N GLU A 494 24.82 -26.55 12.77
CA GLU A 494 23.51 -26.56 12.14
C GLU A 494 22.70 -25.31 12.52
N ALA A 495 22.81 -24.88 13.77
CA ALA A 495 22.21 -23.63 14.22
C ALA A 495 22.74 -22.44 13.44
N ILE A 496 24.07 -22.34 13.27
CA ILE A 496 24.74 -21.27 12.49
C ILE A 496 24.28 -21.29 11.03
N GLU A 497 24.20 -22.47 10.40
CA GLU A 497 23.73 -22.60 9.01
C GLU A 497 22.32 -22.00 8.84
N ASN A 498 21.39 -22.36 9.72
CA ASN A 498 20.02 -21.85 9.67
C ASN A 498 19.94 -20.36 10.00
N TYR A 499 20.70 -19.88 10.96
CA TYR A 499 20.78 -18.44 11.27
C TYR A 499 21.37 -17.62 10.12
N LEU A 500 22.36 -18.15 9.37
CA LEU A 500 22.91 -17.48 8.18
C LEU A 500 21.88 -17.40 7.06
N LYS A 501 21.07 -18.47 6.81
CA LYS A 501 19.95 -18.42 5.87
C LYS A 501 18.96 -17.32 6.27
N CYS A 502 18.58 -17.27 7.54
CA CYS A 502 17.71 -16.21 8.06
C CYS A 502 18.31 -14.81 7.85
N LEU A 503 19.59 -14.61 8.20
CA LEU A 503 20.27 -13.32 8.04
C LEU A 503 20.36 -12.90 6.58
N SER A 504 20.66 -13.84 5.67
CA SER A 504 20.69 -13.59 4.22
C SER A 504 19.36 -13.04 3.72
N ILE A 505 18.25 -13.69 4.04
CA ILE A 505 16.91 -13.24 3.64
C ILE A 505 16.63 -11.84 4.24
N ARG A 506 16.88 -11.64 5.54
CA ARG A 506 16.63 -10.35 6.19
C ARG A 506 17.44 -9.20 5.60
N LYS A 507 18.68 -9.45 5.19
CA LYS A 507 19.53 -8.43 4.53
C LYS A 507 19.00 -7.98 3.17
N THR A 508 18.26 -8.84 2.46
CA THR A 508 17.69 -8.49 1.14
C THR A 508 16.41 -7.67 1.24
N ILE A 509 15.63 -7.85 2.32
CA ILE A 509 14.28 -7.30 2.44
C ILE A 509 14.15 -6.18 3.49
N LEU A 510 15.07 -6.11 4.45
CA LEU A 510 15.02 -5.14 5.54
C LEU A 510 16.14 -4.12 5.42
N GLN A 511 15.91 -2.93 5.99
CA GLN A 511 16.98 -1.96 6.14
C GLN A 511 18.10 -2.51 7.06
N PRO A 512 19.37 -2.18 6.80
CA PRO A 512 20.51 -2.71 7.56
C PRO A 512 20.44 -2.49 9.08
N SER A 513 19.72 -1.45 9.51
CA SER A 513 19.54 -1.09 10.94
C SER A 513 18.28 -1.68 11.58
N HIS A 514 17.62 -2.65 10.94
CA HIS A 514 16.39 -3.22 11.46
C HIS A 514 16.61 -4.10 12.70
N ALA A 515 15.69 -4.05 13.68
CA ALA A 515 15.78 -4.80 14.94
C ALA A 515 15.94 -6.32 14.74
N TYR A 516 15.29 -6.90 13.75
CA TYR A 516 15.42 -8.34 13.44
C TYR A 516 16.79 -8.74 12.91
N THR A 517 17.51 -7.80 12.25
CA THR A 517 18.91 -8.02 11.85
C THR A 517 19.81 -8.07 13.08
N ALA A 518 19.58 -7.22 14.07
CA ALA A 518 20.34 -7.24 15.32
C ALA A 518 20.09 -8.54 16.12
N GLU A 519 18.83 -9.00 16.17
CA GLU A 519 18.46 -10.22 16.88
C GLU A 519 19.16 -11.46 16.30
N ILE A 520 19.11 -11.66 14.98
CA ILE A 520 19.74 -12.82 14.35
C ILE A 520 21.28 -12.73 14.43
N SER A 521 21.84 -11.52 14.38
CA SER A 521 23.28 -11.32 14.56
C SER A 521 23.72 -11.65 15.99
N TYR A 522 22.91 -11.33 17.00
CA TYR A 522 23.17 -11.75 18.39
C TYR A 522 23.18 -13.28 18.51
N LEU A 523 22.19 -13.98 17.94
CA LEU A 523 22.10 -15.45 17.98
C LEU A 523 23.30 -16.10 17.26
N LEU A 524 23.72 -15.56 16.12
CA LEU A 524 24.93 -16.01 15.43
C LEU A 524 26.17 -15.83 16.30
N GLY A 525 26.32 -14.67 16.91
CA GLY A 525 27.45 -14.41 17.81
C GLY A 525 27.51 -15.39 18.98
N GLU A 526 26.36 -15.69 19.60
CA GLU A 526 26.25 -16.66 20.68
C GLU A 526 26.62 -18.07 20.20
N ALA A 527 26.13 -18.50 19.04
CA ALA A 527 26.42 -19.81 18.46
C ALA A 527 27.89 -19.96 18.07
N TYR A 528 28.53 -18.95 17.46
CA TYR A 528 29.95 -18.97 17.15
C TYR A 528 30.83 -19.03 18.39
N LEU A 529 30.45 -18.39 19.51
CA LEU A 529 31.14 -18.55 20.79
C LEU A 529 31.14 -19.99 21.29
N LYS A 530 30.00 -20.70 21.12
CA LYS A 530 29.92 -22.11 21.55
C LYS A 530 30.88 -23.04 20.83
N ILE A 531 31.26 -22.73 19.59
CA ILE A 531 32.22 -23.51 18.79
C ILE A 531 33.63 -22.84 18.78
N ASN A 532 33.85 -21.89 19.67
CA ASN A 532 35.12 -21.20 19.83
C ASN A 532 35.63 -20.42 18.59
N GLN A 533 34.73 -19.99 17.74
CA GLN A 533 35.02 -19.11 16.59
C GLN A 533 34.90 -17.65 16.99
N ILE A 534 35.87 -17.17 17.79
CA ILE A 534 35.84 -15.86 18.44
C ILE A 534 35.78 -14.70 17.45
N HIS A 535 36.48 -14.79 16.31
CA HIS A 535 36.49 -13.73 15.30
C HIS A 535 35.11 -13.52 14.70
N SER A 536 34.45 -14.59 14.24
CA SER A 536 33.08 -14.54 13.68
C SER A 536 32.06 -14.12 14.73
N ALA A 537 32.19 -14.60 15.97
CA ALA A 537 31.35 -14.19 17.07
C ALA A 537 31.39 -12.67 17.28
N LYS A 538 32.61 -12.12 17.36
CA LYS A 538 32.84 -10.68 17.58
C LYS A 538 32.27 -9.83 16.44
N GLU A 539 32.41 -10.25 15.17
CA GLU A 539 31.88 -9.56 14.01
C GLU A 539 30.33 -9.41 14.12
N HIS A 540 29.64 -10.51 14.37
CA HIS A 540 28.19 -10.53 14.48
C HIS A 540 27.69 -9.80 15.73
N LEU A 541 28.35 -9.93 16.88
CA LEU A 541 27.98 -9.21 18.10
C LEU A 541 28.16 -7.70 17.98
N LEU A 542 29.22 -7.21 17.31
CA LEU A 542 29.43 -5.79 17.05
C LEU A 542 28.33 -5.22 16.12
N LEU A 543 27.89 -5.99 15.13
CA LEU A 543 26.76 -5.60 14.29
C LEU A 543 25.47 -5.48 15.12
N ALA A 544 25.19 -6.47 15.97
CA ALA A 544 24.04 -6.45 16.87
C ALA A 544 24.09 -5.26 17.83
N GLU A 545 25.24 -5.00 18.47
CA GLU A 545 25.47 -3.87 19.38
C GLU A 545 25.17 -2.53 18.71
N LYS A 546 25.76 -2.30 17.52
CA LYS A 546 25.55 -1.07 16.74
C LYS A 546 24.08 -0.78 16.46
N ILE A 547 23.33 -1.79 16.02
CA ILE A 547 21.90 -1.64 15.70
C ILE A 547 21.10 -1.45 16.98
N GLN A 548 21.34 -2.25 18.03
CA GLN A 548 20.61 -2.15 19.30
C GLN A 548 20.81 -0.80 19.97
N ALA A 549 22.02 -0.24 19.92
CA ALA A 549 22.32 1.10 20.41
C ALA A 549 21.54 2.18 19.65
N SER A 550 21.50 2.10 18.32
CA SER A 550 20.73 3.06 17.49
C SER A 550 19.23 3.00 17.73
N LEU A 551 18.70 1.84 18.16
CA LEU A 551 17.29 1.62 18.45
C LEU A 551 16.96 1.78 19.94
N HIS A 552 17.89 2.20 20.77
CA HIS A 552 17.73 2.36 22.23
C HIS A 552 17.20 1.09 22.95
N LYS A 553 17.62 -0.11 22.49
CA LYS A 553 17.22 -1.40 23.06
C LYS A 553 18.11 -1.79 24.24
N VAL A 554 18.00 -1.09 25.36
CA VAL A 554 18.91 -1.17 26.52
C VAL A 554 19.15 -2.61 27.00
N LYS A 555 18.11 -3.38 27.30
CA LYS A 555 18.25 -4.76 27.81
C LYS A 555 18.93 -5.71 26.82
N ALA A 556 18.68 -5.56 25.52
CA ALA A 556 19.31 -6.37 24.49
C ALA A 556 20.79 -5.97 24.32
N LEU A 557 21.07 -4.67 24.37
CA LEU A 557 22.41 -4.12 24.28
C LEU A 557 23.31 -4.61 25.42
N GLU A 558 22.82 -4.60 26.67
CA GLU A 558 23.54 -5.12 27.84
C GLU A 558 23.94 -6.60 27.65
N LYS A 559 23.04 -7.45 27.16
CA LYS A 559 23.33 -8.85 26.87
C LYS A 559 24.41 -9.01 25.80
N THR A 560 24.33 -8.23 24.73
CA THR A 560 25.31 -8.27 23.63
C THR A 560 26.68 -7.81 24.11
N GLN A 561 26.77 -6.76 24.92
CA GLN A 561 28.01 -6.28 25.52
C GLN A 561 28.64 -7.26 26.50
N HIS A 562 27.80 -8.07 27.20
CA HIS A 562 28.30 -9.15 28.04
C HIS A 562 29.07 -10.21 27.21
N LEU A 563 28.47 -10.67 26.10
CA LEU A 563 29.12 -11.64 25.21
C LEU A 563 30.37 -11.05 24.51
N LEU A 564 30.36 -9.76 24.16
CA LEU A 564 31.57 -9.09 23.61
C LEU A 564 32.71 -9.05 24.61
N LYS A 565 32.45 -8.92 25.91
CA LYS A 565 33.48 -9.03 26.96
C LYS A 565 34.05 -10.45 27.02
N GLU A 566 33.20 -11.50 26.89
CA GLU A 566 33.66 -12.89 26.81
C GLU A 566 34.61 -13.10 25.61
N CYS A 567 34.27 -12.53 24.42
CA CYS A 567 35.16 -12.55 23.25
C CYS A 567 36.51 -11.86 23.46
N SER A 568 36.65 -10.97 24.45
CA SER A 568 37.85 -10.23 24.71
C SER A 568 38.75 -10.91 25.76
N LEU A 569 38.18 -11.87 26.51
CA LEU A 569 38.87 -12.63 27.55
C LEU A 569 39.38 -14.01 27.06
N SER A 570 38.82 -14.47 25.95
CA SER A 570 39.22 -15.68 25.22
C SER A 570 40.13 -15.36 24.03
#